data_fac632eb741deccb13a857e3f4d542ef
#
_entry.id   fac632eb741deccb13a857e3f4d542ef
#
_cell.length_a   1.000
_cell.length_b   1.000
_cell.length_c   1.000
_cell.angle_alpha   90.00
_cell.angle_beta   90.00
_cell.angle_gamma   90.00
#
_symmetry.space_group_name_H-M   'P 1'
#
loop_
_entity.id
_entity.type
_entity.pdbx_description
1 polymer ?
#
loop_
_entity_poly.entity_id
_entity_poly.type
_entity_poly.pdbx_seq_one_letter_code
_entity_poly.pdbx_strand_id
1 'polypeptide(L)'
;MVLKSLSDLRNIVAGGPRKKLILATAQDQHSLGAVVRAWKDGIIEPILIGDKESIQNICNENNYEISGVRIIHEPDIEMAVEMSVKLINNKEGDVLMKGKVGTSTLLKCVLNKEWGLRTGNLLSHFALFEVDTYPKVIAVTDVAMNIAPNLKDKIAIINNSVNCLRRLGYNMPKVAVLGAVEMVNENMEATLHAALLSKMNQRDQIKNCIIDGPLAFDNAVSLESARHKGIRSEVAGDTDLLLMPDIEVGNVLYKSLVFFAKAKVASVILGAMVPIVLTSRSDSEQAKYDSILLSAAASK
;
A
#
# COMPACT_ATOMS: atom_id res chain seq x y z
N MET A 1 -17.14 7.65 3.52
CA MET A 1 -16.29 8.83 3.33
C MET A 1 -15.37 8.54 2.14
N VAL A 2 -15.14 9.49 1.24
CA VAL A 2 -14.19 9.33 0.14
C VAL A 2 -13.03 10.28 0.40
N LEU A 3 -11.79 9.78 0.37
CA LEU A 3 -10.59 10.60 0.57
C LEU A 3 -10.41 11.56 -0.61
N LYS A 4 -10.20 12.83 -0.32
CA LYS A 4 -9.91 13.86 -1.32
C LYS A 4 -8.41 14.19 -1.39
N SER A 5 -7.72 14.00 -0.29
CA SER A 5 -6.28 14.24 -0.14
C SER A 5 -5.64 13.17 0.74
N LEU A 6 -4.35 12.91 0.58
CA LEU A 6 -3.60 12.05 1.50
C LEU A 6 -3.52 12.64 2.93
N SER A 7 -3.67 13.96 3.08
CA SER A 7 -3.77 14.59 4.41
C SER A 7 -4.99 14.12 5.21
N ASP A 8 -6.05 13.62 4.56
CA ASP A 8 -7.23 13.07 5.24
C ASP A 8 -6.89 11.81 6.05
N LEU A 9 -5.82 11.08 5.69
CA LEU A 9 -5.33 9.92 6.45
C LEU A 9 -5.02 10.30 7.90
N ARG A 10 -4.50 11.52 8.13
CA ARG A 10 -4.21 12.01 9.47
C ARG A 10 -5.48 12.07 10.33
N ASN A 11 -6.59 12.51 9.76
CA ASN A 11 -7.87 12.60 10.47
C ASN A 11 -8.43 11.21 10.84
N ILE A 12 -8.15 10.19 10.01
CA ILE A 12 -8.58 8.82 10.25
C ILE A 12 -7.85 8.21 11.45
N VAL A 13 -6.55 8.49 11.59
CA VAL A 13 -5.72 7.93 12.67
C VAL A 13 -5.70 8.81 13.92
N ALA A 14 -6.11 10.08 13.82
CA ALA A 14 -6.12 11.03 14.92
C ALA A 14 -7.09 10.58 16.03
N GLY A 15 -6.64 10.64 17.29
CA GLY A 15 -7.45 10.27 18.46
C GLY A 15 -7.62 8.77 18.68
N GLY A 16 -7.11 7.92 17.80
CA GLY A 16 -7.04 6.48 17.99
C GLY A 16 -5.84 6.05 18.86
N PRO A 17 -5.74 4.78 19.23
CA PRO A 17 -4.58 4.25 19.92
C PRO A 17 -3.34 4.32 19.01
N ARG A 18 -2.22 4.77 19.57
CA ARG A 18 -0.94 4.78 18.86
C ARG A 18 -0.57 3.37 18.41
N LYS A 19 -0.16 3.23 17.15
CA LYS A 19 0.25 1.93 16.61
C LYS A 19 1.74 1.72 16.84
N LYS A 20 2.13 0.55 17.33
CA LYS A 20 3.54 0.19 17.47
C LYS A 20 4.13 -0.09 16.10
N LEU A 21 5.07 0.77 15.67
CA LEU A 21 5.77 0.62 14.39
C LEU A 21 7.18 0.12 14.63
N ILE A 22 7.52 -1.03 14.04
CA ILE A 22 8.88 -1.57 14.07
C ILE A 22 9.61 -1.16 12.79
N LEU A 23 10.65 -0.33 12.93
CA LEU A 23 11.53 0.05 11.82
C LEU A 23 12.73 -0.90 11.79
N ALA A 24 12.75 -1.80 10.80
CA ALA A 24 13.83 -2.75 10.57
C ALA A 24 15.02 -2.05 9.89
N THR A 25 16.23 -2.20 10.42
CA THR A 25 17.45 -1.54 9.95
C THR A 25 17.29 -0.02 9.88
N ALA A 26 17.10 0.59 11.06
CA ALA A 26 16.67 1.97 11.22
C ALA A 26 17.70 3.05 10.81
N GLN A 27 18.92 2.67 10.45
CA GLN A 27 19.99 3.58 10.03
C GLN A 27 19.77 4.12 8.60
N ASP A 28 18.65 4.82 8.41
CA ASP A 28 18.25 5.48 7.16
C ASP A 28 17.58 6.83 7.48
N GLN A 29 18.19 7.91 7.01
CA GLN A 29 17.78 9.28 7.35
C GLN A 29 16.30 9.55 7.03
N HIS A 30 15.86 9.25 5.82
CA HIS A 30 14.48 9.54 5.39
C HIS A 30 13.44 8.68 6.13
N SER A 31 13.78 7.43 6.44
CA SER A 31 12.89 6.56 7.22
C SER A 31 12.82 7.03 8.67
N LEU A 32 13.95 7.42 9.28
CA LEU A 32 13.98 7.99 10.63
C LEU A 32 13.19 9.30 10.71
N GLY A 33 13.37 10.22 9.75
CA GLY A 33 12.64 11.49 9.71
C GLY A 33 11.13 11.28 9.68
N ALA A 34 10.64 10.41 8.79
CA ALA A 34 9.24 10.07 8.70
C ALA A 34 8.69 9.44 9.99
N VAL A 35 9.44 8.51 10.60
CA VAL A 35 9.06 7.84 11.86
C VAL A 35 9.03 8.83 13.03
N VAL A 36 10.06 9.67 13.17
CA VAL A 36 10.12 10.69 14.24
C VAL A 36 8.95 11.68 14.11
N ARG A 37 8.63 12.10 12.89
CA ARG A 37 7.48 12.97 12.64
C ARG A 37 6.16 12.31 13.04
N ALA A 38 5.93 11.07 12.62
CA ALA A 38 4.71 10.32 12.95
C ALA A 38 4.57 10.05 14.46
N TRP A 39 5.70 9.86 15.15
CA TRP A 39 5.74 9.73 16.60
C TRP A 39 5.40 11.06 17.31
N LYS A 40 6.00 12.16 16.89
CA LYS A 40 5.70 13.51 17.43
C LYS A 40 4.24 13.91 17.18
N ASP A 41 3.68 13.52 16.05
CA ASP A 41 2.25 13.71 15.73
C ASP A 41 1.31 12.79 16.54
N GLY A 42 1.85 11.89 17.38
CA GLY A 42 1.08 11.02 18.27
C GLY A 42 0.42 9.83 17.58
N ILE A 43 0.85 9.47 16.36
CA ILE A 43 0.23 8.43 15.53
C ILE A 43 0.81 7.06 15.84
N ILE A 44 2.13 6.98 16.05
CA ILE A 44 2.83 5.73 16.30
C ILE A 44 3.65 5.77 17.59
N GLU A 45 3.99 4.57 18.09
CA GLU A 45 5.03 4.31 19.07
C GLU A 45 6.15 3.52 18.36
N PRO A 46 7.31 4.15 18.08
CA PRO A 46 8.34 3.50 17.29
C PRO A 46 9.22 2.56 18.12
N ILE A 47 9.61 1.44 17.50
CA ILE A 47 10.69 0.56 17.94
C ILE A 47 11.72 0.55 16.81
N LEU A 48 12.92 1.05 17.09
CA LEU A 48 14.00 1.14 16.11
C LEU A 48 14.95 -0.06 16.30
N ILE A 49 15.22 -0.80 15.25
CA ILE A 49 16.14 -1.95 15.27
C ILE A 49 17.26 -1.70 14.26
N GLY A 50 18.51 -1.82 14.69
CA GLY A 50 19.67 -1.61 13.84
C GLY A 50 20.90 -1.21 14.64
N ASP A 51 21.93 -0.71 13.95
CA ASP A 51 23.13 -0.20 14.59
C ASP A 51 22.81 1.10 15.36
N LYS A 52 22.83 1.00 16.70
CA LYS A 52 22.44 2.08 17.61
C LYS A 52 23.30 3.33 17.43
N GLU A 53 24.62 3.17 17.22
CA GLU A 53 25.52 4.30 17.03
C GLU A 53 25.20 5.05 15.73
N SER A 54 25.03 4.34 14.62
CA SER A 54 24.61 4.93 13.35
C SER A 54 23.24 5.63 13.43
N ILE A 55 22.28 5.03 14.14
CA ILE A 55 20.97 5.65 14.37
C ILE A 55 21.11 6.96 15.13
N GLN A 56 21.88 6.97 16.23
CA GLN A 56 22.12 8.17 17.04
C GLN A 56 22.84 9.27 16.26
N ASN A 57 23.85 8.91 15.47
CA ASN A 57 24.59 9.87 14.63
C ASN A 57 23.65 10.55 13.61
N ILE A 58 22.82 9.77 12.89
CA ILE A 58 21.83 10.32 11.96
C ILE A 58 20.86 11.24 12.69
N CYS A 59 20.39 10.86 13.87
CA CYS A 59 19.49 11.70 14.67
C CYS A 59 20.13 13.00 15.10
N ASN A 60 21.39 12.97 15.56
CA ASN A 60 22.14 14.16 15.96
C ASN A 60 22.37 15.12 14.77
N GLU A 61 22.81 14.59 13.63
CA GLU A 61 23.07 15.37 12.41
C GLU A 61 21.80 16.07 11.87
N ASN A 62 20.62 15.45 12.06
CA ASN A 62 19.34 15.96 11.55
C ASN A 62 18.47 16.61 12.65
N ASN A 63 18.97 16.74 13.88
CA ASN A 63 18.22 17.26 15.03
C ASN A 63 16.92 16.49 15.31
N TYR A 64 16.95 15.17 15.12
CA TYR A 64 15.83 14.30 15.47
C TYR A 64 15.86 13.97 16.97
N GLU A 65 14.93 14.53 17.70
CA GLU A 65 14.74 14.22 19.13
C GLU A 65 14.07 12.85 19.26
N ILE A 66 14.79 11.87 19.83
CA ILE A 66 14.33 10.48 20.02
C ILE A 66 14.40 10.02 21.48
N SER A 67 14.43 10.98 22.42
CA SER A 67 14.42 10.67 23.85
C SER A 67 13.16 9.87 24.21
N GLY A 68 13.35 8.71 24.83
CA GLY A 68 12.24 7.80 25.18
C GLY A 68 11.84 6.80 24.07
N VAL A 69 12.43 6.86 22.88
CA VAL A 69 12.21 5.85 21.85
C VAL A 69 12.99 4.57 22.18
N ARG A 70 12.31 3.42 22.08
CA ARG A 70 12.95 2.09 22.26
C ARG A 70 13.86 1.80 21.07
N ILE A 71 15.19 1.66 21.34
CA ILE A 71 16.19 1.24 20.35
C ILE A 71 16.71 -0.13 20.75
N ILE A 72 16.69 -1.07 19.82
CA ILE A 72 17.29 -2.39 19.96
C ILE A 72 18.53 -2.42 19.08
N HIS A 73 19.71 -2.58 19.70
CA HIS A 73 20.98 -2.64 19.00
C HIS A 73 21.18 -3.99 18.34
N GLU A 74 21.17 -4.00 17.02
CA GLU A 74 21.53 -5.16 16.19
C GLU A 74 22.21 -4.64 14.91
N PRO A 75 23.55 -4.68 14.82
CA PRO A 75 24.29 -4.13 13.69
C PRO A 75 24.23 -5.02 12.44
N ASP A 76 23.99 -6.33 12.61
CA ASP A 76 23.82 -7.24 11.48
C ASP A 76 22.45 -7.01 10.83
N ILE A 77 22.47 -6.72 9.52
CA ILE A 77 21.26 -6.36 8.77
C ILE A 77 20.26 -7.53 8.70
N GLU A 78 20.74 -8.75 8.49
CA GLU A 78 19.85 -9.91 8.36
C GLU A 78 19.22 -10.26 9.71
N MET A 79 20.02 -10.22 10.78
CA MET A 79 19.55 -10.44 12.15
C MET A 79 18.60 -9.33 12.60
N ALA A 80 18.85 -8.08 12.27
CA ALA A 80 17.95 -6.96 12.56
C ALA A 80 16.58 -7.11 11.89
N VAL A 81 16.55 -7.58 10.63
CA VAL A 81 15.30 -7.88 9.92
C VAL A 81 14.58 -9.08 10.54
N GLU A 82 15.29 -10.16 10.82
CA GLU A 82 14.73 -11.35 11.47
C GLU A 82 14.11 -11.00 12.82
N MET A 83 14.83 -10.25 13.65
CA MET A 83 14.35 -9.77 14.96
C MET A 83 13.09 -8.90 14.80
N SER A 84 13.08 -8.00 13.83
CA SER A 84 11.92 -7.13 13.53
C SER A 84 10.68 -7.94 13.19
N VAL A 85 10.82 -8.96 12.35
CA VAL A 85 9.73 -9.85 11.95
C VAL A 85 9.26 -10.70 13.12
N LYS A 86 10.17 -11.26 13.94
CA LYS A 86 9.83 -12.04 15.13
C LYS A 86 9.08 -11.21 16.18
N LEU A 87 9.45 -9.96 16.40
CA LEU A 87 8.71 -9.07 17.32
C LEU A 87 7.27 -8.84 16.83
N ILE A 88 7.07 -8.64 15.53
CA ILE A 88 5.70 -8.56 14.97
C ILE A 88 4.94 -9.89 15.18
N ASN A 89 5.58 -11.02 14.90
CA ASN A 89 4.97 -12.34 15.09
C ASN A 89 4.53 -12.55 16.56
N ASN A 90 5.33 -12.08 17.50
CA ASN A 90 5.06 -12.09 18.94
C ASN A 90 4.02 -11.02 19.39
N LYS A 91 3.40 -10.29 18.46
CA LYS A 91 2.41 -9.22 18.73
C LYS A 91 2.98 -8.00 19.48
N GLU A 92 4.27 -7.75 19.36
CA GLU A 92 4.91 -6.58 19.94
C GLU A 92 4.87 -5.35 19.00
N GLY A 93 4.34 -5.49 17.77
CA GLY A 93 4.17 -4.41 16.81
C GLY A 93 2.97 -4.59 15.90
N ASP A 94 2.41 -3.47 15.44
CA ASP A 94 1.20 -3.37 14.61
C ASP A 94 1.52 -3.05 13.15
N VAL A 95 2.72 -2.52 12.88
CA VAL A 95 3.21 -2.12 11.55
C VAL A 95 4.69 -2.48 11.44
N LEU A 96 5.08 -3.09 10.34
CA LEU A 96 6.49 -3.30 9.98
C LEU A 96 6.91 -2.26 8.95
N MET A 97 8.05 -1.60 9.15
CA MET A 97 8.60 -0.67 8.17
C MET A 97 10.03 -1.07 7.78
N LYS A 98 10.31 -1.00 6.48
CA LYS A 98 11.63 -1.20 5.91
C LYS A 98 12.49 0.06 6.04
N GLY A 99 13.66 -0.05 6.64
CA GLY A 99 14.71 0.97 6.59
C GLY A 99 15.79 0.66 5.53
N LYS A 100 17.07 0.66 5.94
CA LYS A 100 18.24 0.48 5.06
C LYS A 100 18.50 -0.99 4.72
N VAL A 101 17.56 -1.66 4.10
CA VAL A 101 17.71 -3.07 3.67
C VAL A 101 17.11 -3.30 2.29
N GLY A 102 17.55 -4.36 1.61
CA GLY A 102 16.96 -4.80 0.35
C GLY A 102 15.55 -5.36 0.55
N THR A 103 14.65 -5.09 -0.41
CA THR A 103 13.27 -5.61 -0.37
C THR A 103 13.23 -7.13 -0.30
N SER A 104 14.09 -7.81 -1.06
CA SER A 104 14.18 -9.28 -1.07
C SER A 104 14.53 -9.88 0.29
N THR A 105 15.47 -9.27 1.03
CA THR A 105 15.87 -9.71 2.38
C THR A 105 14.70 -9.58 3.36
N LEU A 106 14.01 -8.44 3.37
CA LEU A 106 12.83 -8.24 4.21
C LEU A 106 11.73 -9.26 3.89
N LEU A 107 11.39 -9.39 2.61
CA LEU A 107 10.31 -10.30 2.19
C LEU A 107 10.64 -11.77 2.44
N LYS A 108 11.91 -12.18 2.35
CA LYS A 108 12.35 -13.54 2.73
C LYS A 108 12.01 -13.85 4.19
N CYS A 109 12.26 -12.92 5.10
CA CYS A 109 11.90 -13.05 6.52
C CYS A 109 10.39 -13.00 6.73
N VAL A 110 9.68 -12.06 6.11
CA VAL A 110 8.21 -11.95 6.17
C VAL A 110 7.52 -13.25 5.71
N LEU A 111 8.06 -13.89 4.68
CA LEU A 111 7.52 -15.13 4.10
C LEU A 111 8.06 -16.42 4.75
N ASN A 112 8.88 -16.32 5.79
CA ASN A 112 9.35 -17.50 6.52
C ASN A 112 8.15 -18.33 7.01
N LYS A 113 8.26 -19.67 6.89
CA LYS A 113 7.14 -20.58 7.18
C LYS A 113 6.90 -20.80 8.67
N GLU A 114 7.93 -20.64 9.50
CA GLU A 114 7.91 -20.97 10.92
C GLU A 114 7.59 -19.73 11.78
N TRP A 115 8.27 -18.62 11.50
CA TRP A 115 8.21 -17.41 12.32
C TRP A 115 7.93 -16.12 11.53
N GLY A 116 7.63 -16.24 10.24
CA GLY A 116 7.26 -15.09 9.40
C GLY A 116 5.86 -14.56 9.65
N LEU A 117 5.40 -13.66 8.80
CA LEU A 117 4.12 -12.96 8.95
C LEU A 117 3.04 -13.48 7.99
N ARG A 118 3.15 -14.73 7.57
CA ARG A 118 2.20 -15.35 6.63
C ARG A 118 0.84 -15.57 7.29
N THR A 119 -0.23 -15.22 6.57
CA THR A 119 -1.61 -15.48 6.98
C THR A 119 -2.31 -16.53 6.10
N GLY A 120 -1.62 -17.03 5.07
CA GLY A 120 -2.24 -17.81 3.99
C GLY A 120 -2.78 -16.94 2.85
N ASN A 121 -2.90 -15.63 3.04
CA ASN A 121 -3.28 -14.70 1.99
C ASN A 121 -2.09 -14.35 1.09
N LEU A 122 -2.40 -13.96 -0.15
CA LEU A 122 -1.43 -13.42 -1.08
C LEU A 122 -0.97 -12.04 -0.60
N LEU A 123 0.35 -11.77 -0.64
CA LEU A 123 0.85 -10.40 -0.45
C LEU A 123 0.56 -9.57 -1.70
N SER A 124 0.10 -8.34 -1.52
CA SER A 124 -0.15 -7.41 -2.62
C SER A 124 0.28 -6.00 -2.27
N HIS A 125 0.75 -5.26 -3.28
CA HIS A 125 1.10 -3.86 -3.12
C HIS A 125 -0.13 -2.99 -3.37
N PHE A 126 -0.42 -2.10 -2.44
CA PHE A 126 -1.51 -1.13 -2.50
C PHE A 126 -0.94 0.29 -2.39
N ALA A 127 -1.27 1.16 -3.33
CA ALA A 127 -0.83 2.55 -3.32
C ALA A 127 -2.01 3.50 -3.49
N LEU A 128 -2.03 4.56 -2.71
CA LEU A 128 -2.94 5.70 -2.84
C LEU A 128 -2.21 6.85 -3.53
N PHE A 129 -2.85 7.46 -4.51
CA PHE A 129 -2.36 8.63 -5.22
C PHE A 129 -3.29 9.82 -5.07
N GLU A 130 -2.72 10.98 -4.73
CA GLU A 130 -3.34 12.28 -4.88
C GLU A 130 -2.81 12.92 -6.16
N VAL A 131 -3.68 13.02 -7.17
CA VAL A 131 -3.36 13.53 -8.51
C VAL A 131 -4.21 14.78 -8.75
N ASP A 132 -3.60 15.91 -9.10
CA ASP A 132 -4.29 17.19 -9.25
C ASP A 132 -5.43 17.17 -10.29
N THR A 133 -5.32 16.30 -11.29
CA THR A 133 -6.31 16.14 -12.37
C THR A 133 -7.42 15.14 -12.05
N TYR A 134 -7.42 14.51 -10.87
CA TYR A 134 -8.46 13.57 -10.46
C TYR A 134 -9.13 14.05 -9.17
N PRO A 135 -10.49 14.04 -9.07
CA PRO A 135 -11.22 14.76 -8.02
C PRO A 135 -11.14 14.13 -6.61
N LYS A 136 -10.51 12.98 -6.47
CA LYS A 136 -10.36 12.23 -5.22
C LYS A 136 -9.06 11.43 -5.22
N VAL A 137 -8.67 10.91 -4.06
CA VAL A 137 -7.56 9.95 -3.98
C VAL A 137 -7.94 8.69 -4.74
N ILE A 138 -7.03 8.22 -5.59
CA ILE A 138 -7.20 6.98 -6.36
C ILE A 138 -6.22 5.91 -5.88
N ALA A 139 -6.73 4.71 -5.66
CA ALA A 139 -5.91 3.56 -5.31
C ALA A 139 -5.48 2.77 -6.54
N VAL A 140 -4.28 2.20 -6.51
CA VAL A 140 -3.71 1.35 -7.57
C VAL A 140 -3.14 0.07 -6.95
N THR A 141 -3.45 -1.09 -7.53
CA THR A 141 -2.97 -2.42 -7.10
C THR A 141 -2.95 -3.41 -8.27
N ASP A 142 -2.08 -4.38 -8.39
CA ASP A 142 -0.80 -4.55 -7.77
C ASP A 142 0.28 -3.96 -8.68
N VAL A 143 1.27 -3.30 -8.10
CA VAL A 143 2.30 -2.62 -8.91
C VAL A 143 3.72 -3.13 -8.63
N ALA A 144 3.90 -4.08 -7.67
CA ALA A 144 5.24 -4.42 -7.21
C ALA A 144 5.41 -5.83 -6.62
N MET A 145 4.36 -6.63 -6.45
CA MET A 145 4.43 -7.90 -5.75
C MET A 145 4.13 -9.11 -6.64
N ASN A 146 3.09 -9.04 -7.46
CA ASN A 146 2.61 -10.17 -8.25
C ASN A 146 2.87 -9.92 -9.74
N ILE A 147 3.78 -10.72 -10.34
CA ILE A 147 4.25 -10.50 -11.72
C ILE A 147 3.10 -10.64 -12.73
N ALA A 148 2.47 -11.80 -12.79
CA ALA A 148 1.36 -12.11 -13.68
C ALA A 148 0.25 -12.80 -12.88
N PRO A 149 -0.56 -12.03 -12.13
CA PRO A 149 -1.58 -12.61 -11.25
C PRO A 149 -2.68 -13.29 -12.07
N ASN A 150 -2.94 -14.55 -11.78
CA ASN A 150 -4.07 -15.27 -12.34
C ASN A 150 -5.40 -14.79 -11.72
N LEU A 151 -6.54 -15.35 -12.15
CA LEU A 151 -7.86 -14.94 -11.65
C LEU A 151 -7.98 -15.06 -10.12
N LYS A 152 -7.47 -16.14 -9.52
CA LYS A 152 -7.51 -16.37 -8.07
C LYS A 152 -6.64 -15.35 -7.34
N ASP A 153 -5.47 -15.04 -7.88
CA ASP A 153 -4.58 -14.03 -7.30
C ASP A 153 -5.24 -12.63 -7.36
N LYS A 154 -5.89 -12.28 -8.48
CA LYS A 154 -6.62 -11.02 -8.63
C LYS A 154 -7.77 -10.89 -7.63
N ILE A 155 -8.49 -11.97 -7.32
CA ILE A 155 -9.51 -11.98 -6.26
C ILE A 155 -8.87 -11.66 -4.89
N ALA A 156 -7.72 -12.28 -4.58
CA ALA A 156 -7.03 -12.03 -3.32
C ALA A 156 -6.52 -10.58 -3.23
N ILE A 157 -5.97 -10.03 -4.31
CA ILE A 157 -5.50 -8.63 -4.43
C ILE A 157 -6.68 -7.66 -4.21
N ILE A 158 -7.83 -7.91 -4.86
CA ILE A 158 -9.04 -7.10 -4.65
C ILE A 158 -9.48 -7.14 -3.18
N ASN A 159 -9.57 -8.33 -2.58
CA ASN A 159 -10.00 -8.48 -1.21
C ASN A 159 -9.08 -7.74 -0.21
N ASN A 160 -7.76 -7.82 -0.38
CA ASN A 160 -6.81 -7.07 0.41
C ASN A 160 -7.07 -5.55 0.30
N SER A 161 -7.20 -5.06 -0.92
CA SER A 161 -7.36 -3.63 -1.22
C SER A 161 -8.72 -3.09 -0.75
N VAL A 162 -9.80 -3.84 -0.98
CA VAL A 162 -11.16 -3.49 -0.52
C VAL A 162 -11.23 -3.45 1.00
N ASN A 163 -10.62 -4.42 1.69
CA ASN A 163 -10.54 -4.41 3.14
C ASN A 163 -9.77 -3.19 3.67
N CYS A 164 -8.68 -2.79 3.01
CA CYS A 164 -7.94 -1.58 3.34
C CYS A 164 -8.82 -0.33 3.13
N LEU A 165 -9.42 -0.16 1.95
CA LEU A 165 -10.30 0.99 1.66
C LEU A 165 -11.48 1.09 2.63
N ARG A 166 -12.06 -0.03 3.05
CA ARG A 166 -13.15 -0.02 4.03
C ARG A 166 -12.70 0.48 5.40
N ARG A 167 -11.47 0.16 5.83
CA ARG A 167 -10.88 0.73 7.05
C ARG A 167 -10.62 2.23 6.93
N LEU A 168 -10.35 2.70 5.72
CA LEU A 168 -10.24 4.12 5.41
C LEU A 168 -11.61 4.82 5.32
N GLY A 169 -12.73 4.10 5.55
CA GLY A 169 -14.08 4.66 5.59
C GLY A 169 -14.87 4.57 4.28
N TYR A 170 -14.36 3.90 3.26
CA TYR A 170 -15.14 3.61 2.05
C TYR A 170 -16.17 2.51 2.33
N ASN A 171 -17.45 2.77 2.05
CA ASN A 171 -18.51 1.78 2.27
C ASN A 171 -18.50 0.71 1.16
N MET A 172 -18.61 1.15 -0.09
CA MET A 172 -18.64 0.31 -1.29
C MET A 172 -17.65 0.89 -2.33
N PRO A 173 -16.33 0.62 -2.18
CA PRO A 173 -15.35 1.16 -3.13
C PRO A 173 -15.58 0.63 -4.53
N LYS A 174 -15.42 1.51 -5.52
CA LYS A 174 -15.56 1.25 -6.94
C LYS A 174 -14.25 0.75 -7.53
N VAL A 175 -14.24 -0.47 -8.02
CA VAL A 175 -13.07 -1.17 -8.54
C VAL A 175 -13.13 -1.28 -10.05
N ALA A 176 -12.25 -0.61 -10.76
CA ALA A 176 -12.06 -0.77 -12.19
C ALA A 176 -11.01 -1.85 -12.48
N VAL A 177 -11.40 -2.91 -13.18
CA VAL A 177 -10.46 -3.92 -13.65
C VAL A 177 -9.97 -3.54 -15.03
N LEU A 178 -8.67 -3.18 -15.10
CA LEU A 178 -8.11 -2.60 -16.31
C LEU A 178 -7.75 -3.63 -17.38
N GLY A 179 -8.01 -3.23 -18.61
CA GLY A 179 -7.52 -3.84 -19.83
C GLY A 179 -7.06 -2.76 -20.81
N ALA A 180 -6.54 -3.15 -21.96
CA ALA A 180 -6.19 -2.22 -23.02
C ALA A 180 -7.43 -1.66 -23.74
N VAL A 181 -8.56 -2.39 -23.67
CA VAL A 181 -9.83 -2.06 -24.31
C VAL A 181 -11.00 -2.38 -23.35
N GLU A 182 -12.15 -1.78 -23.61
CA GLU A 182 -13.38 -1.98 -22.85
C GLU A 182 -14.26 -3.17 -23.34
N MET A 183 -13.87 -3.81 -24.43
CA MET A 183 -14.54 -4.98 -24.98
C MET A 183 -13.85 -6.27 -24.56
N VAL A 184 -14.65 -7.31 -24.29
CA VAL A 184 -14.11 -8.65 -24.01
C VAL A 184 -13.50 -9.21 -25.29
N ASN A 185 -12.23 -9.59 -25.23
CA ASN A 185 -11.48 -10.18 -26.34
C ASN A 185 -10.81 -11.46 -25.86
N GLU A 186 -11.10 -12.59 -26.52
CA GLU A 186 -10.58 -13.91 -26.16
C GLU A 186 -9.04 -14.01 -26.24
N ASN A 187 -8.39 -13.16 -27.06
CA ASN A 187 -6.94 -13.10 -27.19
C ASN A 187 -6.28 -12.16 -26.16
N MET A 188 -7.05 -11.51 -25.31
CA MET A 188 -6.58 -10.61 -24.24
C MET A 188 -7.03 -11.11 -22.88
N GLU A 189 -6.20 -11.92 -22.20
CA GLU A 189 -6.51 -12.50 -20.90
C GLU A 189 -6.97 -11.49 -19.86
N ALA A 190 -6.41 -10.27 -19.89
CA ALA A 190 -6.82 -9.19 -18.99
C ALA A 190 -8.33 -8.88 -19.10
N THR A 191 -8.88 -8.88 -20.31
CA THR A 191 -10.31 -8.62 -20.55
C THR A 191 -11.19 -9.77 -20.10
N LEU A 192 -10.72 -11.01 -20.25
CA LEU A 192 -11.43 -12.21 -19.76
C LEU A 192 -11.50 -12.20 -18.23
N HIS A 193 -10.36 -11.97 -17.55
CA HIS A 193 -10.33 -11.85 -16.10
C HIS A 193 -11.24 -10.72 -15.61
N ALA A 194 -11.24 -9.57 -16.29
CA ALA A 194 -12.08 -8.44 -15.91
C ALA A 194 -13.57 -8.77 -15.97
N ALA A 195 -14.03 -9.40 -17.06
CA ALA A 195 -15.41 -9.83 -17.21
C ALA A 195 -15.82 -10.87 -16.14
N LEU A 196 -14.93 -11.83 -15.83
CA LEU A 196 -15.16 -12.81 -14.77
C LEU A 196 -15.28 -12.15 -13.40
N LEU A 197 -14.37 -11.25 -13.03
CA LEU A 197 -14.37 -10.55 -11.76
C LEU A 197 -15.60 -9.68 -11.58
N SER A 198 -16.02 -8.95 -12.63
CA SER A 198 -17.28 -8.20 -12.66
C SER A 198 -18.47 -9.13 -12.39
N LYS A 199 -18.53 -10.27 -13.08
CA LYS A 199 -19.63 -11.23 -12.91
C LYS A 199 -19.62 -11.88 -11.54
N MET A 200 -18.44 -12.21 -11.00
CA MET A 200 -18.29 -12.74 -9.65
C MET A 200 -18.77 -11.74 -8.59
N ASN A 201 -18.49 -10.45 -8.77
CA ASN A 201 -19.01 -9.40 -7.88
C ASN A 201 -20.54 -9.29 -7.96
N GLN A 202 -21.13 -9.28 -9.15
CA GLN A 202 -22.59 -9.29 -9.33
C GLN A 202 -23.30 -10.52 -8.72
N ARG A 203 -22.56 -11.59 -8.45
CA ARG A 203 -23.05 -12.84 -7.86
C ARG A 203 -22.61 -13.00 -6.39
N ASP A 204 -22.17 -11.93 -5.73
CA ASP A 204 -21.73 -11.92 -4.32
C ASP A 204 -20.58 -12.88 -4.00
N GLN A 205 -19.80 -13.32 -4.99
CA GLN A 205 -18.58 -14.09 -4.78
C GLN A 205 -17.41 -13.19 -4.33
N ILE A 206 -17.41 -11.92 -4.77
CA ILE A 206 -16.54 -10.85 -4.28
C ILE A 206 -17.48 -9.77 -3.70
N LYS A 207 -17.28 -9.42 -2.42
CA LYS A 207 -18.22 -8.57 -1.68
C LYS A 207 -17.62 -7.25 -1.25
N ASN A 208 -18.48 -6.36 -0.74
CA ASN A 208 -18.10 -5.09 -0.12
C ASN A 208 -17.45 -4.08 -1.08
N CYS A 209 -17.70 -4.21 -2.37
CA CYS A 209 -17.26 -3.30 -3.44
C CYS A 209 -18.19 -3.42 -4.65
N ILE A 210 -18.05 -2.48 -5.58
CA ILE A 210 -18.66 -2.55 -6.91
C ILE A 210 -17.50 -2.75 -7.90
N ILE A 211 -17.55 -3.82 -8.70
CA ILE A 211 -16.50 -4.14 -9.67
C ILE A 211 -17.07 -4.04 -11.08
N ASP A 212 -16.35 -3.34 -11.96
CA ASP A 212 -16.62 -3.35 -13.38
C ASP A 212 -15.35 -3.46 -14.21
N GLY A 213 -15.47 -4.03 -15.40
CA GLY A 213 -14.41 -4.24 -16.37
C GLY A 213 -14.79 -5.31 -17.42
N PRO A 214 -14.03 -5.35 -18.53
CA PRO A 214 -12.80 -4.58 -18.76
C PRO A 214 -13.07 -3.09 -18.98
N LEU A 215 -12.21 -2.26 -18.45
CA LEU A 215 -12.18 -0.82 -18.70
C LEU A 215 -10.77 -0.42 -19.19
N ALA A 216 -10.69 0.37 -20.25
CA ALA A 216 -9.47 1.06 -20.59
C ALA A 216 -9.22 2.17 -19.57
N PHE A 217 -7.96 2.59 -19.39
CA PHE A 217 -7.58 3.55 -18.35
C PHE A 217 -8.38 4.86 -18.43
N ASP A 218 -8.52 5.42 -19.64
CA ASP A 218 -9.30 6.64 -19.89
C ASP A 218 -10.76 6.49 -19.43
N ASN A 219 -11.37 5.35 -19.71
CA ASN A 219 -12.76 5.06 -19.32
C ASN A 219 -12.91 4.89 -17.79
N ALA A 220 -11.88 4.35 -17.13
CA ALA A 220 -11.91 4.17 -15.69
C ALA A 220 -11.83 5.51 -14.93
N VAL A 221 -11.10 6.50 -15.47
CA VAL A 221 -10.81 7.75 -14.74
C VAL A 221 -11.52 8.99 -15.32
N SER A 222 -12.12 8.90 -16.52
CA SER A 222 -12.82 10.01 -17.18
C SER A 222 -14.27 9.64 -17.53
N LEU A 223 -15.19 10.35 -16.87
CA LEU A 223 -16.62 10.19 -17.15
C LEU A 223 -16.97 10.61 -18.61
N GLU A 224 -16.26 11.58 -19.15
CA GLU A 224 -16.41 12.02 -20.53
C GLU A 224 -16.02 10.91 -21.51
N SER A 225 -14.84 10.29 -21.32
CA SER A 225 -14.39 9.16 -22.13
C SER A 225 -15.34 7.97 -22.05
N ALA A 226 -15.83 7.65 -20.87
CA ALA A 226 -16.80 6.58 -20.68
C ALA A 226 -18.12 6.85 -21.43
N ARG A 227 -18.62 8.09 -21.38
CA ARG A 227 -19.85 8.51 -22.09
C ARG A 227 -19.67 8.48 -23.61
N HIS A 228 -18.55 8.96 -24.14
CA HIS A 228 -18.26 8.94 -25.58
C HIS A 228 -18.24 7.51 -26.14
N LYS A 229 -17.78 6.54 -25.37
CA LYS A 229 -17.79 5.11 -25.74
C LYS A 229 -19.09 4.39 -25.38
N GLY A 230 -20.09 5.10 -24.85
CA GLY A 230 -21.39 4.53 -24.51
C GLY A 230 -21.38 3.53 -23.36
N ILE A 231 -20.34 3.58 -22.49
CA ILE A 231 -20.20 2.66 -21.35
C ILE A 231 -21.22 3.02 -20.28
N ARG A 232 -22.03 2.04 -19.87
CA ARG A 232 -22.98 2.16 -18.76
C ARG A 232 -22.43 1.42 -17.57
N SER A 233 -21.87 2.17 -16.61
CA SER A 233 -21.18 1.62 -15.44
C SER A 233 -21.29 2.58 -14.26
N GLU A 234 -21.41 2.03 -13.06
CA GLU A 234 -21.31 2.80 -11.81
C GLU A 234 -19.85 3.10 -11.43
N VAL A 235 -18.88 2.44 -12.08
CA VAL A 235 -17.45 2.52 -11.80
C VAL A 235 -16.75 3.46 -12.77
N ALA A 236 -17.10 3.37 -14.08
CA ALA A 236 -16.43 4.13 -15.13
C ALA A 236 -16.53 5.65 -14.89
N GLY A 237 -15.36 6.32 -14.90
CA GLY A 237 -15.23 7.76 -14.64
C GLY A 237 -15.29 8.16 -13.16
N ASP A 238 -15.53 7.21 -12.24
CA ASP A 238 -15.59 7.47 -10.80
C ASP A 238 -14.95 6.35 -9.98
N THR A 239 -13.81 5.87 -10.43
CA THR A 239 -13.08 4.75 -9.83
C THR A 239 -12.40 5.14 -8.52
N ASP A 240 -12.47 4.25 -7.51
CA ASP A 240 -11.70 4.35 -6.27
C ASP A 240 -10.44 3.50 -6.29
N LEU A 241 -10.48 2.34 -6.99
CA LEU A 241 -9.39 1.37 -7.06
C LEU A 241 -9.19 0.88 -8.49
N LEU A 242 -8.00 1.06 -9.02
CA LEU A 242 -7.55 0.48 -10.28
C LEU A 242 -6.85 -0.86 -10.01
N LEU A 243 -7.40 -1.96 -10.53
CA LEU A 243 -6.73 -3.25 -10.55
C LEU A 243 -5.95 -3.41 -11.84
N MET A 244 -4.64 -3.58 -11.72
CA MET A 244 -3.73 -3.77 -12.85
C MET A 244 -3.81 -5.19 -13.41
N PRO A 245 -3.62 -5.37 -14.72
CA PRO A 245 -3.58 -6.71 -15.34
C PRO A 245 -2.34 -7.50 -14.92
N ASP A 246 -1.19 -6.84 -14.80
CA ASP A 246 0.12 -7.39 -14.48
C ASP A 246 1.02 -6.34 -13.84
N ILE A 247 2.24 -6.76 -13.41
CA ILE A 247 3.19 -5.91 -12.70
C ILE A 247 3.80 -4.83 -13.60
N GLU A 248 4.00 -5.12 -14.89
CA GLU A 248 4.61 -4.19 -15.83
C GLU A 248 3.72 -2.96 -16.01
N VAL A 249 2.42 -3.17 -16.27
CA VAL A 249 1.45 -2.08 -16.39
C VAL A 249 1.32 -1.32 -15.07
N GLY A 250 1.24 -2.04 -13.94
CA GLY A 250 1.13 -1.44 -12.61
C GLY A 250 2.34 -0.59 -12.26
N ASN A 251 3.55 -1.10 -12.49
CA ASN A 251 4.80 -0.40 -12.17
C ASN A 251 5.02 0.82 -13.06
N VAL A 252 4.71 0.71 -14.36
CA VAL A 252 4.81 1.86 -15.29
C VAL A 252 3.82 2.94 -14.90
N LEU A 253 2.56 2.60 -14.58
CA LEU A 253 1.56 3.57 -14.12
C LEU A 253 1.99 4.25 -12.82
N TYR A 254 2.43 3.48 -11.82
CA TYR A 254 2.95 4.02 -10.56
C TYR A 254 4.03 5.07 -10.80
N LYS A 255 5.04 4.70 -11.58
CA LYS A 255 6.16 5.60 -11.89
C LYS A 255 5.73 6.80 -12.72
N SER A 256 4.82 6.62 -13.67
CA SER A 256 4.29 7.74 -14.48
C SER A 256 3.55 8.75 -13.59
N LEU A 257 2.73 8.30 -12.65
CA LEU A 257 2.06 9.18 -11.71
C LEU A 257 3.06 9.96 -10.84
N VAL A 258 4.08 9.28 -10.30
CA VAL A 258 5.10 9.92 -9.44
C VAL A 258 5.99 10.88 -10.22
N PHE A 259 6.52 10.45 -11.37
CA PHE A 259 7.57 11.23 -12.09
C PHE A 259 6.98 12.26 -13.05
N PHE A 260 5.92 11.94 -13.78
CA PHE A 260 5.30 12.85 -14.73
C PHE A 260 4.19 13.68 -14.11
N ALA A 261 3.24 13.06 -13.42
CA ALA A 261 2.13 13.77 -12.80
C ALA A 261 2.48 14.41 -11.45
N LYS A 262 3.69 14.16 -10.91
CA LYS A 262 4.13 14.66 -9.58
C LYS A 262 3.14 14.35 -8.46
N ALA A 263 2.40 13.26 -8.61
CA ALA A 263 1.40 12.82 -7.66
C ALA A 263 2.03 12.53 -6.29
N LYS A 264 1.34 12.92 -5.22
CA LYS A 264 1.68 12.45 -3.89
C LYS A 264 1.27 10.99 -3.77
N VAL A 265 2.04 10.20 -3.02
CA VAL A 265 1.82 8.76 -2.90
C VAL A 265 1.99 8.29 -1.46
N ALA A 266 1.11 7.37 -1.07
CA ALA A 266 1.25 6.55 0.14
C ALA A 266 1.09 5.08 -0.25
N SER A 267 1.96 4.19 0.20
CA SER A 267 1.89 2.78 -0.20
C SER A 267 2.15 1.80 0.95
N VAL A 268 1.58 0.61 0.82
CA VAL A 268 1.65 -0.45 1.82
C VAL A 268 1.58 -1.83 1.16
N ILE A 269 2.28 -2.82 1.73
CA ILE A 269 2.05 -4.21 1.40
C ILE A 269 0.97 -4.76 2.34
N LEU A 270 -0.03 -5.38 1.76
CA LEU A 270 -1.18 -6.01 2.42
C LEU A 270 -1.11 -7.54 2.30
N GLY A 271 -1.89 -8.25 3.11
CA GLY A 271 -1.97 -9.72 3.08
C GLY A 271 -1.10 -10.42 4.13
N ALA A 272 -0.15 -9.74 4.76
CA ALA A 272 0.59 -10.22 5.93
C ALA A 272 -0.21 -10.04 7.23
N MET A 273 0.33 -10.54 8.35
CA MET A 273 -0.27 -10.38 9.69
C MET A 273 -0.49 -8.90 10.05
N VAL A 274 0.41 -8.02 9.62
CA VAL A 274 0.34 -6.57 9.78
C VAL A 274 0.64 -5.89 8.44
N PRO A 275 0.20 -4.63 8.23
CA PRO A 275 0.63 -3.82 7.10
C PRO A 275 2.15 -3.62 7.10
N ILE A 276 2.77 -3.62 5.90
CA ILE A 276 4.22 -3.42 5.78
C ILE A 276 4.49 -2.18 4.95
N VAL A 277 5.14 -1.18 5.54
CA VAL A 277 5.64 0.00 4.83
C VAL A 277 6.90 -0.39 4.06
N LEU A 278 6.77 -0.50 2.75
CA LEU A 278 7.86 -0.92 1.86
C LEU A 278 8.05 0.14 0.77
N THR A 279 8.68 1.24 1.15
CA THR A 279 8.94 2.37 0.27
C THR A 279 10.26 2.21 -0.49
N SER A 280 10.37 2.86 -1.65
CA SER A 280 11.62 2.93 -2.41
C SER A 280 12.67 3.76 -1.65
N ARG A 281 13.96 3.52 -1.94
CA ARG A 281 15.04 4.39 -1.44
C ARG A 281 14.93 5.81 -1.98
N SER A 282 14.36 5.98 -3.18
CA SER A 282 14.13 7.28 -3.82
C SER A 282 12.90 8.01 -3.34
N ASP A 283 12.05 7.37 -2.52
CA ASP A 283 10.83 8.02 -2.02
C ASP A 283 11.18 9.09 -0.98
N SER A 284 10.50 10.22 -1.09
CA SER A 284 10.67 11.34 -0.16
C SER A 284 10.27 10.97 1.27
N GLU A 285 10.76 11.74 2.24
CA GLU A 285 10.33 11.62 3.64
C GLU A 285 8.80 11.78 3.76
N GLN A 286 8.19 12.69 2.98
CA GLN A 286 6.75 12.87 2.96
C GLN A 286 6.00 11.62 2.51
N ALA A 287 6.44 10.97 1.42
CA ALA A 287 5.82 9.73 0.94
C ALA A 287 5.94 8.58 1.97
N LYS A 288 7.07 8.51 2.68
CA LYS A 288 7.26 7.56 3.79
C LYS A 288 6.33 7.87 4.97
N TYR A 289 6.18 9.14 5.33
CA TYR A 289 5.27 9.60 6.36
C TYR A 289 3.81 9.26 6.00
N ASP A 290 3.36 9.57 4.79
CA ASP A 290 2.00 9.27 4.33
C ASP A 290 1.75 7.74 4.28
N SER A 291 2.78 6.95 3.96
CA SER A 291 2.73 5.48 4.01
C SER A 291 2.62 4.94 5.44
N ILE A 292 3.23 5.61 6.42
CA ILE A 292 3.05 5.30 7.85
C ILE A 292 1.59 5.58 8.26
N LEU A 293 1.02 6.74 7.87
CA LEU A 293 -0.39 7.07 8.13
C LEU A 293 -1.33 6.01 7.54
N LEU A 294 -1.12 5.66 6.27
CA LEU A 294 -1.90 4.63 5.59
C LEU A 294 -1.81 3.28 6.33
N SER A 295 -0.61 2.89 6.74
CA SER A 295 -0.39 1.62 7.43
C SER A 295 -1.01 1.61 8.83
N ALA A 296 -0.93 2.72 9.57
CA ALA A 296 -1.60 2.87 10.85
C ALA A 296 -3.13 2.76 10.72
N ALA A 297 -3.72 3.39 9.68
CA ALA A 297 -5.15 3.29 9.39
C ALA A 297 -5.56 1.89 8.91
N ALA A 298 -4.68 1.18 8.20
CA ALA A 298 -4.92 -0.17 7.70
C ALA A 298 -4.66 -1.27 8.75
N SER A 299 -3.99 -0.99 9.86
CA SER A 299 -3.74 -1.97 10.93
C SER A 299 -5.02 -2.29 11.70
N LYS A 300 -5.10 -3.52 12.24
CA LYS A 300 -6.27 -4.00 13.00
C LYS A 300 -6.38 -3.35 14.38
#